data_a08a819d82251728114f6fa5297d2624
#
_entry.id   a08a819d82251728114f6fa5297d2624
#
_cell.length_a   1.000
_cell.length_b   1.000
_cell.length_c   1.000
_cell.angle_alpha   90.00
_cell.angle_beta   90.00
_cell.angle_gamma   90.00
#
_symmetry.space_group_name_H-M   'P 1'
#
loop_
_entity.id
_entity.type
_entity.pdbx_description
1 polymer ?
#
loop_
_entity_poly.entity_id
_entity_poly.type
_entity_poly.pdbx_seq_one_letter_code
_entity_poly.pdbx_strand_id
1 'polypeptide(L)'
;PAIRRYAPQTLPGKTIIAEAATPEEVNDLRQRGVVTLITTMPPVGTDGLDPSQPARWPAAVLEACMAALLAKRTLRESDYLNLLAELDWKPSIVDLQADRKPNRFAFVIHPLSTRFIFHHPILRYLKWLPNDWVEWAVAYMPPLYLSRMQGMQSAATGQKVEGYLYTLGTTPKQMMNRDPSFTYKRLLQIAKAAEERGARLVGLGAFTSIVGDAGVTVAQQADIAITSGNSLTVAATLETAKQAVLKLGATDLTSGKAMVVGATGSIGSVCSRLLAQALGEVTLVAPRPEKLIALKRQIEAETPGAQVAIATAPDDYVGEMDLIITTTTAYNQRVIDVTKCKPGAVICDVARPPDIDEWEAALRPDILVIESGEIILPGNPDFGFDIGLPPQTAYACLSETALLAMEGRFEDYSIGRELELHKVKEIYRLFKKHGLKLAGMRSFDKYVTDADLTARRHLADALRADPEHFRRYQAEARRKLAEGDAHLANVDSKRANPTVAPWRTYGWMTLGLLVLAFLLRPRRKQPISAINILRMSD
;
A
#
# COMPACT_ATOMS: atom_id res chain seq x y z
N PRO A 1 1.17 -30.14 -30.75
CA PRO A 1 1.19 -31.47 -30.12
C PRO A 1 2.22 -31.58 -28.99
N ALA A 2 3.44 -31.05 -29.15
CA ALA A 2 4.49 -31.15 -28.15
C ALA A 2 4.13 -30.50 -26.81
N ILE A 3 3.51 -29.31 -26.81
CA ILE A 3 3.10 -28.60 -25.59
C ILE A 3 2.07 -29.40 -24.79
N ARG A 4 1.08 -29.99 -25.45
CA ARG A 4 0.07 -30.86 -24.79
C ARG A 4 0.67 -32.08 -24.13
N ARG A 5 1.73 -32.65 -24.74
CA ARG A 5 2.32 -33.95 -24.34
C ARG A 5 3.38 -33.83 -23.26
N TYR A 6 4.16 -32.73 -23.25
CA TYR A 6 5.36 -32.59 -22.43
C TYR A 6 5.34 -31.42 -21.45
N ALA A 7 4.47 -30.44 -21.66
CA ALA A 7 4.37 -29.31 -20.74
C ALA A 7 3.52 -29.64 -19.50
N PRO A 8 3.83 -29.06 -18.34
CA PRO A 8 3.02 -29.19 -17.13
C PRO A 8 1.54 -28.85 -17.37
N GLN A 9 0.64 -29.50 -16.64
CA GLN A 9 -0.80 -29.25 -16.75
C GLN A 9 -1.16 -27.80 -16.36
N THR A 10 -0.33 -27.15 -15.55
CA THR A 10 -0.50 -25.74 -15.14
C THR A 10 0.73 -24.93 -15.53
N LEU A 11 0.53 -23.81 -16.19
CA LEU A 11 1.57 -22.88 -16.65
C LEU A 11 1.20 -21.44 -16.25
N PRO A 12 0.87 -21.18 -14.97
CA PRO A 12 0.37 -19.87 -14.56
C PRO A 12 1.44 -18.78 -14.77
N GLY A 13 1.04 -17.69 -15.41
CA GLY A 13 1.90 -16.53 -15.62
C GLY A 13 3.01 -16.71 -16.66
N LYS A 14 3.06 -17.85 -17.38
CA LYS A 14 4.14 -18.11 -18.33
C LYS A 14 3.89 -17.43 -19.67
N THR A 15 4.98 -17.04 -20.32
CA THR A 15 5.03 -16.70 -21.74
C THR A 15 5.47 -17.95 -22.51
N ILE A 16 4.73 -18.31 -23.55
CA ILE A 16 5.07 -19.40 -24.47
C ILE A 16 5.49 -18.78 -25.79
N ILE A 17 6.63 -19.22 -26.30
CA ILE A 17 7.10 -18.89 -27.63
C ILE A 17 6.93 -20.16 -28.48
N ALA A 18 6.21 -20.05 -29.58
CA ALA A 18 5.95 -21.14 -30.50
C ALA A 18 6.08 -20.65 -31.95
N GLU A 19 6.32 -21.56 -32.87
CA GLU A 19 6.31 -21.21 -34.29
C GLU A 19 4.90 -20.76 -34.74
N ALA A 20 3.90 -21.57 -34.41
CA ALA A 20 2.49 -21.27 -34.62
C ALA A 20 1.65 -22.03 -33.57
N ALA A 21 0.40 -21.59 -33.37
CA ALA A 21 -0.54 -22.28 -32.48
C ALA A 21 -1.92 -22.35 -33.13
N THR A 22 -2.56 -23.53 -33.05
CA THR A 22 -3.94 -23.71 -33.49
C THR A 22 -4.91 -23.09 -32.48
N PRO A 23 -6.15 -22.74 -32.84
CA PRO A 23 -7.16 -22.24 -31.92
C PRO A 23 -7.37 -23.18 -30.71
N GLU A 24 -7.29 -24.49 -30.90
CA GLU A 24 -7.38 -25.46 -29.80
C GLU A 24 -6.18 -25.40 -28.86
N GLU A 25 -4.97 -25.26 -29.42
CA GLU A 25 -3.74 -25.11 -28.61
C GLU A 25 -3.76 -23.77 -27.84
N VAL A 26 -4.22 -22.72 -28.47
CA VAL A 26 -4.42 -21.40 -27.82
C VAL A 26 -5.40 -21.53 -26.64
N ASN A 27 -6.51 -22.22 -26.81
CA ASN A 27 -7.48 -22.45 -25.75
C ASN A 27 -6.93 -23.34 -24.62
N ASP A 28 -6.18 -24.40 -24.95
CA ASP A 28 -5.49 -25.26 -23.99
C ASP A 28 -4.45 -24.48 -23.17
N LEU A 29 -3.63 -23.65 -23.82
CA LEU A 29 -2.67 -22.76 -23.14
C LEU A 29 -3.37 -21.76 -22.22
N ARG A 30 -4.51 -21.19 -22.66
CA ARG A 30 -5.33 -20.30 -21.84
C ARG A 30 -5.85 -21.00 -20.59
N GLN A 31 -6.34 -22.23 -20.70
CA GLN A 31 -6.82 -23.03 -19.57
C GLN A 31 -5.71 -23.40 -18.59
N ARG A 32 -4.49 -23.63 -19.07
CA ARG A 32 -3.31 -23.90 -18.25
C ARG A 32 -2.75 -22.64 -17.55
N GLY A 33 -3.30 -21.45 -17.84
CA GLY A 33 -2.93 -20.20 -17.18
C GLY A 33 -1.77 -19.46 -17.86
N VAL A 34 -1.42 -19.79 -19.11
CA VAL A 34 -0.46 -19.02 -19.90
C VAL A 34 -1.00 -17.61 -20.14
N VAL A 35 -0.16 -16.59 -19.92
CA VAL A 35 -0.52 -15.19 -20.09
C VAL A 35 -0.24 -14.73 -21.51
N THR A 36 0.96 -14.98 -22.01
CA THR A 36 1.39 -14.47 -23.31
C THR A 36 1.77 -15.61 -24.23
N LEU A 37 1.22 -15.61 -25.41
CA LEU A 37 1.66 -16.45 -26.50
C LEU A 37 2.35 -15.57 -27.54
N ILE A 38 3.60 -15.90 -27.87
CA ILE A 38 4.36 -15.28 -28.95
C ILE A 38 4.47 -16.32 -30.06
N THR A 39 3.92 -16.02 -31.24
CA THR A 39 4.12 -16.86 -32.41
C THR A 39 5.08 -16.19 -33.39
N THR A 40 6.12 -16.94 -33.79
CA THR A 40 7.18 -16.39 -34.65
C THR A 40 6.82 -16.44 -36.13
N MET A 41 5.83 -17.27 -36.49
CA MET A 41 5.27 -17.33 -37.84
C MET A 41 4.04 -16.47 -37.98
N PRO A 42 3.93 -15.60 -38.99
CA PRO A 42 2.68 -14.90 -39.29
C PRO A 42 1.60 -15.92 -39.68
N PRO A 43 0.32 -15.60 -39.49
CA PRO A 43 -0.74 -16.40 -40.06
C PRO A 43 -0.62 -16.35 -41.58
N VAL A 44 -0.26 -17.46 -42.19
CA VAL A 44 -0.20 -17.55 -43.66
C VAL A 44 -1.64 -17.45 -44.18
N GLY A 45 -1.88 -16.52 -45.10
CA GLY A 45 -3.18 -16.38 -45.76
C GLY A 45 -3.66 -17.71 -46.34
N THR A 46 -4.89 -18.06 -46.04
CA THR A 46 -5.49 -19.35 -46.32
C THR A 46 -6.14 -19.39 -47.72
N ASP A 47 -5.72 -18.56 -48.65
CA ASP A 47 -6.25 -18.62 -50.02
C ASP A 47 -5.93 -19.97 -50.68
N GLY A 48 -6.87 -20.91 -50.54
CA GLY A 48 -6.79 -22.25 -51.13
C GLY A 48 -6.43 -23.41 -50.21
N LEU A 49 -6.26 -23.17 -48.88
CA LEU A 49 -6.02 -24.23 -47.89
C LEU A 49 -7.23 -24.37 -46.94
N ASP A 50 -7.42 -25.59 -46.42
CA ASP A 50 -8.48 -25.87 -45.44
C ASP A 50 -8.37 -24.93 -44.23
N PRO A 51 -9.40 -24.10 -43.96
CA PRO A 51 -9.37 -23.13 -42.84
C PRO A 51 -9.23 -23.76 -41.46
N SER A 52 -9.46 -25.08 -41.34
CA SER A 52 -9.34 -25.84 -40.09
C SER A 52 -7.91 -26.24 -39.75
N GLN A 53 -6.98 -26.14 -40.71
CA GLN A 53 -5.56 -26.49 -40.51
C GLN A 53 -4.67 -25.26 -40.84
N PRO A 54 -4.11 -24.58 -39.85
CA PRO A 54 -3.09 -23.58 -40.12
C PRO A 54 -1.93 -24.25 -40.86
N ALA A 55 -1.54 -23.70 -41.99
CA ALA A 55 -0.38 -24.19 -42.74
C ALA A 55 0.84 -24.10 -41.83
N ARG A 56 1.29 -25.25 -41.36
CA ARG A 56 2.51 -25.40 -40.57
C ARG A 56 3.67 -25.62 -41.50
N TRP A 57 4.42 -24.59 -41.76
CA TRP A 57 5.70 -24.71 -42.41
C TRP A 57 6.74 -25.04 -41.34
N PRO A 58 7.41 -26.22 -41.41
CA PRO A 58 8.54 -26.48 -40.53
C PRO A 58 9.60 -25.40 -40.73
N ALA A 59 10.28 -24.99 -39.67
CA ALA A 59 11.33 -23.98 -39.71
C ALA A 59 12.38 -24.28 -40.80
N ALA A 60 12.69 -25.56 -41.03
CA ALA A 60 13.56 -26.01 -42.10
C ALA A 60 13.05 -25.69 -43.51
N VAL A 61 11.73 -25.73 -43.75
CA VAL A 61 11.14 -25.36 -45.04
C VAL A 61 11.23 -23.87 -45.26
N LEU A 62 10.97 -23.08 -44.20
CA LEU A 62 11.13 -21.64 -44.25
C LEU A 62 12.58 -21.26 -44.54
N GLU A 63 13.53 -21.88 -43.86
CA GLU A 63 14.96 -21.66 -44.09
C GLU A 63 15.36 -22.00 -45.53
N ALA A 64 14.86 -23.11 -46.06
CA ALA A 64 15.08 -23.49 -47.46
C ALA A 64 14.48 -22.48 -48.44
N CYS A 65 13.27 -21.94 -48.15
CA CYS A 65 12.64 -20.89 -48.97
C CYS A 65 13.45 -19.58 -48.92
N MET A 66 13.92 -19.20 -47.74
CA MET A 66 14.75 -18.00 -47.57
C MET A 66 16.09 -18.15 -48.29
N ALA A 67 16.72 -19.32 -48.18
CA ALA A 67 17.96 -19.64 -48.93
C ALA A 67 17.75 -19.58 -50.45
N ALA A 68 16.62 -20.10 -50.92
CA ALA A 68 16.27 -20.05 -52.33
C ALA A 68 16.00 -18.63 -52.83
N LEU A 69 15.24 -17.82 -52.06
CA LEU A 69 14.93 -16.42 -52.37
C LEU A 69 16.20 -15.55 -52.44
N LEU A 70 17.14 -15.80 -51.53
CA LEU A 70 18.39 -15.06 -51.48
C LEU A 70 19.49 -15.65 -52.38
N ALA A 71 19.21 -16.74 -53.07
CA ALA A 71 20.16 -17.50 -53.90
C ALA A 71 21.47 -17.86 -53.15
N LYS A 72 21.36 -18.19 -51.85
CA LYS A 72 22.48 -18.52 -50.97
C LYS A 72 22.35 -19.94 -50.45
N ARG A 73 23.47 -20.68 -50.41
CA ARG A 73 23.52 -22.05 -49.83
C ARG A 73 23.61 -22.03 -48.31
N THR A 74 24.13 -20.94 -47.75
CA THR A 74 24.28 -20.78 -46.30
C THR A 74 23.83 -19.37 -45.92
N LEU A 75 22.88 -19.27 -45.00
CA LEU A 75 22.36 -18.01 -44.52
C LEU A 75 23.14 -17.59 -43.28
N ARG A 76 23.48 -16.27 -43.19
CA ARG A 76 24.04 -15.64 -42.01
C ARG A 76 22.91 -14.97 -41.24
N GLU A 77 23.13 -14.68 -39.96
CA GLU A 77 22.18 -13.97 -39.11
C GLU A 77 21.70 -12.65 -39.76
N SER A 78 22.63 -11.90 -40.38
CA SER A 78 22.30 -10.68 -41.10
C SER A 78 21.36 -10.88 -42.30
N ASP A 79 21.40 -12.02 -42.94
CA ASP A 79 20.52 -12.33 -44.07
C ASP A 79 19.10 -12.56 -43.58
N TYR A 80 18.92 -13.22 -42.43
CA TYR A 80 17.62 -13.37 -41.76
C TYR A 80 17.05 -12.02 -41.33
N LEU A 81 17.84 -11.21 -40.63
CA LEU A 81 17.39 -9.91 -40.11
C LEU A 81 16.99 -8.97 -41.24
N ASN A 82 17.75 -8.91 -42.33
CA ASN A 82 17.42 -8.08 -43.48
C ASN A 82 16.13 -8.56 -44.17
N LEU A 83 15.96 -9.87 -44.36
CA LEU A 83 14.75 -10.38 -44.99
C LEU A 83 13.51 -10.23 -44.12
N LEU A 84 13.65 -10.41 -42.80
CA LEU A 84 12.56 -10.15 -41.85
C LEU A 84 12.15 -8.66 -41.86
N ALA A 85 13.12 -7.77 -41.99
CA ALA A 85 12.86 -6.32 -42.10
C ALA A 85 12.18 -5.95 -43.44
N GLU A 86 12.64 -6.52 -44.56
CA GLU A 86 12.07 -6.34 -45.90
C GLU A 86 10.61 -6.84 -45.96
N LEU A 87 10.31 -7.97 -45.33
CA LEU A 87 8.97 -8.54 -45.27
C LEU A 87 8.07 -7.92 -44.20
N ASP A 88 8.54 -6.95 -43.44
CA ASP A 88 7.90 -6.43 -42.21
C ASP A 88 7.40 -7.57 -41.29
N TRP A 89 8.20 -8.64 -41.20
CA TRP A 89 7.85 -9.85 -40.46
C TRP A 89 8.02 -9.61 -38.96
N LYS A 90 6.94 -9.50 -38.26
CA LYS A 90 6.90 -9.31 -36.81
C LYS A 90 6.26 -10.50 -36.13
N PRO A 91 6.76 -10.93 -34.95
CA PRO A 91 6.09 -11.95 -34.18
C PRO A 91 4.71 -11.44 -33.74
N SER A 92 3.74 -12.36 -33.74
CA SER A 92 2.42 -12.07 -33.17
C SER A 92 2.49 -12.28 -31.66
N ILE A 93 2.12 -11.28 -30.90
CA ILE A 93 2.06 -11.31 -29.43
C ILE A 93 0.60 -11.27 -29.00
N VAL A 94 0.13 -12.36 -28.40
CA VAL A 94 -1.27 -12.51 -27.98
C VAL A 94 -1.34 -12.65 -26.47
N ASP A 95 -2.08 -11.74 -25.83
CA ASP A 95 -2.44 -11.88 -24.42
C ASP A 95 -3.61 -12.87 -24.29
N LEU A 96 -3.33 -14.09 -23.85
CA LEU A 96 -4.33 -15.15 -23.71
C LEU A 96 -5.30 -14.93 -22.55
N GLN A 97 -5.02 -14.00 -21.67
CA GLN A 97 -5.85 -13.64 -20.52
C GLN A 97 -6.56 -12.29 -20.69
N ALA A 98 -6.50 -11.70 -21.91
CA ALA A 98 -7.09 -10.39 -22.20
C ALA A 98 -8.58 -10.29 -21.83
N ASP A 99 -9.34 -11.37 -22.07
CA ASP A 99 -10.79 -11.44 -21.80
C ASP A 99 -11.13 -11.86 -20.36
N ARG A 100 -10.11 -12.12 -19.53
CA ARG A 100 -10.37 -12.53 -18.15
C ARG A 100 -10.97 -11.37 -17.38
N LYS A 101 -12.16 -11.59 -16.82
CA LYS A 101 -12.83 -10.58 -15.99
C LYS A 101 -11.93 -10.21 -14.81
N PRO A 102 -11.76 -8.92 -14.52
CA PRO A 102 -10.96 -8.50 -13.37
C PRO A 102 -11.61 -8.95 -12.07
N ASN A 103 -10.80 -9.38 -11.13
CA ASN A 103 -11.21 -9.51 -9.75
C ASN A 103 -11.41 -8.11 -9.16
N ARG A 104 -12.42 -7.94 -8.32
CA ARG A 104 -12.80 -6.62 -7.81
C ARG A 104 -12.73 -6.57 -6.30
N PHE A 105 -12.19 -5.45 -5.80
CA PHE A 105 -12.15 -5.12 -4.39
C PHE A 105 -12.62 -3.68 -4.15
N ALA A 106 -12.82 -3.32 -2.89
CA ALA A 106 -12.98 -1.93 -2.49
C ALA A 106 -11.95 -1.58 -1.42
N PHE A 107 -11.64 -0.32 -1.29
CA PHE A 107 -10.74 0.19 -0.26
C PHE A 107 -11.29 1.46 0.36
N VAL A 108 -11.17 1.57 1.69
CA VAL A 108 -11.71 2.69 2.45
C VAL A 108 -10.58 3.55 2.98
N ILE A 109 -10.63 4.84 2.66
CA ILE A 109 -9.76 5.86 3.24
C ILE A 109 -10.57 6.86 4.06
N HIS A 110 -9.87 7.73 4.77
CA HIS A 110 -10.45 8.86 5.48
C HIS A 110 -9.45 10.02 5.55
N PRO A 111 -9.89 11.27 5.73
CA PRO A 111 -8.99 12.40 5.93
C PRO A 111 -8.23 12.25 7.24
N LEU A 112 -6.89 12.38 7.22
CA LEU A 112 -6.05 12.30 8.41
C LEU A 112 -6.19 13.52 9.32
N SER A 113 -6.57 14.66 8.74
CA SER A 113 -6.84 15.91 9.48
C SER A 113 -7.81 16.80 8.69
N THR A 114 -8.29 17.89 9.29
CA THR A 114 -9.11 18.93 8.63
C THR A 114 -8.43 19.52 7.39
N ARG A 115 -7.10 19.59 7.37
CA ARG A 115 -6.34 20.07 6.21
C ARG A 115 -6.68 19.28 4.93
N PHE A 116 -6.81 17.97 5.02
CA PHE A 116 -7.19 17.11 3.89
C PHE A 116 -8.65 17.32 3.44
N ILE A 117 -9.56 17.63 4.39
CA ILE A 117 -10.94 17.99 4.07
C ILE A 117 -10.97 19.24 3.19
N PHE A 118 -10.11 20.22 3.47
CA PHE A 118 -10.04 21.46 2.72
C PHE A 118 -9.34 21.37 1.35
N HIS A 119 -8.76 20.22 0.98
CA HIS A 119 -8.31 19.96 -0.38
C HIS A 119 -9.50 19.74 -1.34
N HIS A 120 -10.68 19.40 -0.81
CA HIS A 120 -11.88 19.27 -1.64
C HIS A 120 -12.30 20.63 -2.22
N PRO A 121 -12.59 20.73 -3.54
CA PRO A 121 -12.86 22.02 -4.21
C PRO A 121 -13.97 22.87 -3.60
N ILE A 122 -14.99 22.24 -3.02
CA ILE A 122 -16.11 22.95 -2.35
C ILE A 122 -15.78 23.20 -0.88
N LEU A 123 -15.23 22.20 -0.17
CA LEU A 123 -14.99 22.33 1.28
C LEU A 123 -13.86 23.31 1.61
N ARG A 124 -12.98 23.63 0.65
CA ARG A 124 -11.94 24.67 0.82
C ARG A 124 -12.51 26.05 1.20
N TYR A 125 -13.73 26.35 0.80
CA TYR A 125 -14.39 27.61 1.14
C TYR A 125 -14.87 27.67 2.60
N LEU A 126 -14.83 26.56 3.34
CA LEU A 126 -15.20 26.48 4.75
C LEU A 126 -14.02 26.68 5.70
N LYS A 127 -12.83 27.05 5.21
CA LYS A 127 -11.61 27.27 6.03
C LYS A 127 -11.76 28.35 7.12
N TRP A 128 -12.73 29.23 6.99
CA TRP A 128 -13.03 30.27 7.97
C TRP A 128 -13.84 29.76 9.16
N LEU A 129 -14.43 28.56 9.06
CA LEU A 129 -15.13 27.93 10.18
C LEU A 129 -14.15 27.25 11.14
N PRO A 130 -14.49 27.15 12.44
CA PRO A 130 -13.72 26.35 13.38
C PRO A 130 -13.55 24.90 12.88
N ASN A 131 -12.33 24.38 12.95
CA ASN A 131 -12.02 23.04 12.45
C ASN A 131 -12.93 21.95 13.05
N ASP A 132 -13.22 22.02 14.36
CA ASP A 132 -14.07 21.05 15.05
C ASP A 132 -15.51 20.99 14.48
N TRP A 133 -16.01 22.12 13.99
CA TRP A 133 -17.34 22.20 13.37
C TRP A 133 -17.36 21.57 11.98
N VAL A 134 -16.31 21.83 11.20
CA VAL A 134 -16.15 21.23 9.86
C VAL A 134 -15.99 19.73 10.01
N GLU A 135 -15.14 19.25 10.91
CA GLU A 135 -14.97 17.83 11.20
C GLU A 135 -16.27 17.17 11.64
N TRP A 136 -17.00 17.84 12.56
CA TRP A 136 -18.29 17.34 13.02
C TRP A 136 -19.29 17.19 11.88
N ALA A 137 -19.44 18.21 11.04
CA ALA A 137 -20.37 18.22 9.92
C ALA A 137 -20.00 17.15 8.86
N VAL A 138 -18.73 17.09 8.49
CA VAL A 138 -18.24 16.15 7.47
C VAL A 138 -18.33 14.70 7.98
N ALA A 139 -18.15 14.46 9.28
CA ALA A 139 -18.30 13.12 9.86
C ALA A 139 -19.71 12.54 9.69
N TYR A 140 -20.75 13.38 9.59
CA TYR A 140 -22.14 12.92 9.36
C TYR A 140 -22.48 12.72 7.88
N MET A 141 -21.59 13.14 6.95
CA MET A 141 -21.81 12.85 5.54
C MET A 141 -21.83 11.34 5.28
N PRO A 142 -22.67 10.88 4.34
CA PRO A 142 -22.62 9.48 3.92
C PRO A 142 -21.25 9.16 3.32
N PRO A 143 -20.83 7.88 3.35
CA PRO A 143 -19.64 7.44 2.65
C PRO A 143 -19.68 7.84 1.17
N LEU A 144 -18.55 8.33 0.65
CA LEU A 144 -18.45 8.78 -0.73
C LEU A 144 -17.60 7.84 -1.56
N TYR A 145 -18.07 7.52 -2.74
CA TYR A 145 -17.26 6.90 -3.78
C TYR A 145 -16.35 7.96 -4.41
N LEU A 146 -15.05 7.69 -4.46
CA LEU A 146 -14.06 8.63 -5.00
C LEU A 146 -13.67 8.27 -6.44
N SER A 147 -13.20 7.04 -6.66
CA SER A 147 -12.65 6.63 -7.96
C SER A 147 -12.69 5.11 -8.17
N ARG A 148 -12.47 4.73 -9.44
CA ARG A 148 -12.16 3.36 -9.84
C ARG A 148 -10.66 3.25 -10.05
N MET A 149 -10.05 2.30 -9.36
CA MET A 149 -8.64 1.93 -9.50
C MET A 149 -8.52 0.82 -10.53
N GLN A 150 -7.63 0.95 -11.52
CA GLN A 150 -7.49 0.00 -12.62
C GLN A 150 -6.03 -0.16 -13.04
N GLY A 151 -5.76 -1.04 -13.99
CA GLY A 151 -4.41 -1.26 -14.52
C GLY A 151 -3.51 -2.16 -13.66
N MET A 152 -3.97 -2.63 -12.50
CA MET A 152 -3.25 -3.58 -11.66
C MET A 152 -3.33 -4.97 -12.27
N GLN A 153 -2.19 -5.66 -12.38
CA GLN A 153 -2.13 -6.99 -12.95
C GLN A 153 -1.02 -7.82 -12.30
N SER A 154 -1.35 -9.03 -11.87
CA SER A 154 -0.38 -9.97 -11.32
C SER A 154 0.70 -10.33 -12.34
N ALA A 155 1.97 -10.19 -11.96
CA ALA A 155 3.09 -10.61 -12.78
C ALA A 155 3.17 -12.15 -12.93
N ALA A 156 2.66 -12.91 -11.94
CA ALA A 156 2.72 -14.37 -11.95
C ALA A 156 1.59 -15.02 -12.73
N THR A 157 0.37 -14.46 -12.64
CA THR A 157 -0.83 -15.13 -13.15
C THR A 157 -1.53 -14.35 -14.27
N GLY A 158 -1.12 -13.10 -14.52
CA GLY A 158 -1.80 -12.19 -15.43
C GLY A 158 -3.20 -11.76 -14.97
N GLN A 159 -3.63 -12.16 -13.76
CA GLN A 159 -4.93 -11.77 -13.23
C GLN A 159 -5.02 -10.25 -13.11
N LYS A 160 -5.96 -9.66 -13.81
CA LYS A 160 -6.30 -8.24 -13.72
C LYS A 160 -7.15 -7.99 -12.48
N VAL A 161 -6.91 -6.84 -11.85
CA VAL A 161 -7.62 -6.45 -10.62
C VAL A 161 -8.10 -5.02 -10.75
N GLU A 162 -9.32 -4.76 -10.29
CA GLU A 162 -9.94 -3.45 -10.21
C GLU A 162 -10.36 -3.15 -8.79
N GLY A 163 -10.17 -1.91 -8.35
CA GLY A 163 -10.57 -1.45 -7.04
C GLY A 163 -11.57 -0.30 -7.11
N TYR A 164 -12.35 -0.15 -6.05
CA TYR A 164 -13.23 0.99 -5.82
C TYR A 164 -12.78 1.73 -4.57
N LEU A 165 -12.40 2.99 -4.72
CA LEU A 165 -11.96 3.82 -3.61
C LEU A 165 -13.15 4.54 -2.98
N TYR A 166 -13.33 4.38 -1.69
CA TYR A 166 -14.33 5.06 -0.88
C TYR A 166 -13.68 5.89 0.22
N THR A 167 -14.36 6.93 0.66
CA THR A 167 -13.93 7.71 1.83
C THR A 167 -15.04 7.88 2.85
N LEU A 168 -14.63 7.85 4.11
CA LEU A 168 -15.43 8.34 5.24
C LEU A 168 -15.05 9.80 5.50
N GLY A 169 -16.01 10.62 5.89
CA GLY A 169 -15.74 12.02 6.28
C GLY A 169 -15.14 12.18 7.69
N THR A 170 -14.88 11.08 8.41
CA THR A 170 -14.40 11.08 9.80
C THR A 170 -12.89 11.17 9.87
N THR A 171 -12.37 12.10 10.70
CA THR A 171 -10.93 12.16 11.06
C THR A 171 -10.58 11.14 12.16
N PRO A 172 -9.29 10.82 12.38
CA PRO A 172 -8.84 9.99 13.51
C PRO A 172 -9.38 10.45 14.85
N LYS A 173 -9.32 11.76 15.12
CA LYS A 173 -9.86 12.40 16.34
C LYS A 173 -11.35 12.05 16.53
N GLN A 174 -12.14 12.17 15.48
CA GLN A 174 -13.57 11.87 15.52
C GLN A 174 -13.86 10.38 15.71
N MET A 175 -13.07 9.49 15.09
CA MET A 175 -13.22 8.04 15.23
C MET A 175 -12.89 7.57 16.64
N MET A 176 -11.85 8.13 17.26
CA MET A 176 -11.40 7.73 18.61
C MET A 176 -12.32 8.27 19.72
N ASN A 177 -12.94 9.44 19.51
CA ASN A 177 -13.80 10.07 20.51
C ASN A 177 -15.28 9.68 20.42
N ARG A 178 -15.67 8.86 19.44
CA ARG A 178 -17.04 8.39 19.24
C ARG A 178 -17.17 6.90 19.56
N ASP A 179 -18.40 6.46 19.79
CA ASP A 179 -18.72 5.05 19.85
C ASP A 179 -18.35 4.37 18.52
N PRO A 180 -17.63 3.25 18.54
CA PRO A 180 -17.21 2.52 17.33
C PRO A 180 -18.34 2.17 16.37
N SER A 181 -19.55 1.95 16.89
CA SER A 181 -20.74 1.63 16.08
C SER A 181 -21.07 2.70 15.03
N PHE A 182 -20.69 3.96 15.31
CA PHE A 182 -20.82 5.05 14.36
C PHE A 182 -20.00 4.82 13.08
N THR A 183 -18.78 4.34 13.25
CA THR A 183 -17.87 4.02 12.13
C THR A 183 -18.28 2.70 11.48
N TYR A 184 -18.63 1.68 12.26
CA TYR A 184 -19.06 0.37 11.75
C TYR A 184 -20.25 0.46 10.80
N LYS A 185 -21.29 1.22 11.16
CA LYS A 185 -22.46 1.45 10.28
C LYS A 185 -22.07 1.99 8.92
N ARG A 186 -21.08 2.89 8.86
CA ARG A 186 -20.59 3.48 7.61
C ARG A 186 -19.73 2.52 6.79
N LEU A 187 -18.91 1.72 7.46
CA LEU A 187 -18.12 0.68 6.82
C LEU A 187 -19.03 -0.39 6.20
N LEU A 188 -20.08 -0.79 6.88
CA LEU A 188 -21.09 -1.72 6.34
C LEU A 188 -21.86 -1.13 5.15
N GLN A 189 -22.16 0.16 5.17
CA GLN A 189 -22.73 0.85 3.99
C GLN A 189 -21.78 0.81 2.79
N ILE A 190 -20.46 0.97 3.02
CA ILE A 190 -19.45 0.86 1.96
C ILE A 190 -19.36 -0.59 1.48
N ALA A 191 -19.31 -1.56 2.38
CA ALA A 191 -19.24 -2.98 2.04
C ALA A 191 -20.40 -3.36 1.11
N LYS A 192 -21.63 -3.00 1.46
CA LYS A 192 -22.83 -3.23 0.62
C LYS A 192 -22.71 -2.51 -0.74
N ALA A 193 -22.35 -1.23 -0.76
CA ALA A 193 -22.20 -0.48 -2.01
C ALA A 193 -21.07 -1.01 -2.90
N ALA A 194 -20.02 -1.60 -2.32
CA ALA A 194 -18.92 -2.24 -3.02
C ALA A 194 -19.37 -3.59 -3.61
N GLU A 195 -20.10 -4.39 -2.85
CA GLU A 195 -20.67 -5.66 -3.30
C GLU A 195 -21.61 -5.46 -4.49
N GLU A 196 -22.51 -4.47 -4.45
CA GLU A 196 -23.40 -4.10 -5.57
C GLU A 196 -22.63 -3.75 -6.85
N ARG A 197 -21.36 -3.32 -6.73
CA ARG A 197 -20.42 -3.08 -7.87
C ARG A 197 -19.61 -4.31 -8.24
N GLY A 198 -19.84 -5.44 -7.57
CA GLY A 198 -19.15 -6.70 -7.81
C GLY A 198 -17.79 -6.83 -7.12
N ALA A 199 -17.49 -6.02 -6.11
CA ALA A 199 -16.36 -6.24 -5.23
C ALA A 199 -16.65 -7.45 -4.33
N ARG A 200 -15.61 -8.21 -4.00
CA ARG A 200 -15.69 -9.41 -3.16
C ARG A 200 -14.86 -9.29 -1.88
N LEU A 201 -14.13 -8.18 -1.75
CA LEU A 201 -13.24 -7.89 -0.62
C LEU A 201 -13.22 -6.38 -0.37
N VAL A 202 -13.22 -5.96 0.90
CA VAL A 202 -13.03 -4.57 1.30
C VAL A 202 -11.82 -4.45 2.20
N GLY A 203 -10.90 -3.56 1.83
CA GLY A 203 -9.76 -3.18 2.66
C GLY A 203 -10.08 -1.96 3.52
N LEU A 204 -9.71 -2.03 4.78
CA LEU A 204 -9.83 -0.94 5.75
C LEU A 204 -8.50 -0.19 5.84
N GLY A 205 -8.50 1.11 5.51
CA GLY A 205 -7.30 1.95 5.53
C GLY A 205 -7.14 2.72 6.83
N ALA A 206 -5.90 2.86 7.30
CA ALA A 206 -5.51 3.66 8.45
C ALA A 206 -6.41 3.43 9.69
N PHE A 207 -7.00 4.47 10.26
CA PHE A 207 -7.81 4.38 11.49
C PHE A 207 -9.09 3.53 11.34
N THR A 208 -9.62 3.34 10.14
CA THR A 208 -10.77 2.43 9.95
C THR A 208 -10.42 0.98 10.28
N SER A 209 -9.14 0.60 10.21
CA SER A 209 -8.63 -0.72 10.59
C SER A 209 -8.33 -0.87 12.08
N ILE A 210 -8.43 0.21 12.88
CA ILE A 210 -8.02 0.24 14.30
C ILE A 210 -9.22 0.46 15.22
N VAL A 211 -10.23 1.19 14.74
CA VAL A 211 -11.42 1.56 15.54
C VAL A 211 -12.07 0.33 16.14
N GLY A 212 -12.35 0.41 17.45
CA GLY A 212 -13.04 -0.63 18.20
C GLY A 212 -12.28 -1.94 18.26
N ASP A 213 -12.76 -2.96 17.56
CA ASP A 213 -12.20 -4.32 17.56
C ASP A 213 -11.34 -4.65 16.33
N ALA A 214 -10.86 -3.63 15.64
CA ALA A 214 -10.01 -3.78 14.45
C ALA A 214 -10.67 -4.62 13.33
N GLY A 215 -11.92 -4.31 13.03
CA GLY A 215 -12.65 -4.83 11.88
C GLY A 215 -13.42 -6.13 12.13
N VAL A 216 -13.32 -6.75 13.31
CA VAL A 216 -14.00 -8.03 13.62
C VAL A 216 -15.52 -7.88 13.49
N THR A 217 -16.13 -6.89 14.15
CA THR A 217 -17.58 -6.66 14.06
C THR A 217 -18.01 -6.37 12.62
N VAL A 218 -17.21 -5.62 11.87
CA VAL A 218 -17.53 -5.31 10.46
C VAL A 218 -17.49 -6.57 9.61
N ALA A 219 -16.49 -7.43 9.79
CA ALA A 219 -16.34 -8.69 9.07
C ALA A 219 -17.49 -9.67 9.38
N GLN A 220 -17.93 -9.74 10.65
CA GLN A 220 -19.05 -10.58 11.04
C GLN A 220 -20.41 -10.15 10.47
N GLN A 221 -20.57 -8.87 10.12
CA GLN A 221 -21.84 -8.29 9.66
C GLN A 221 -21.86 -7.96 8.16
N ALA A 222 -20.72 -7.99 7.49
CA ALA A 222 -20.63 -7.77 6.05
C ALA A 222 -20.86 -9.08 5.28
N ASP A 223 -21.51 -8.98 4.12
CA ASP A 223 -21.72 -10.12 3.21
C ASP A 223 -20.50 -10.39 2.32
N ILE A 224 -19.50 -9.52 2.34
CA ILE A 224 -18.24 -9.66 1.60
C ILE A 224 -17.05 -9.63 2.56
N ALA A 225 -15.92 -10.23 2.14
CA ALA A 225 -14.72 -10.34 2.96
C ALA A 225 -14.11 -8.98 3.34
N ILE A 226 -13.50 -8.91 4.51
CA ILE A 226 -12.86 -7.71 5.06
C ILE A 226 -11.38 -7.98 5.34
N THR A 227 -10.53 -7.01 5.04
CA THR A 227 -9.11 -7.03 5.48
C THR A 227 -8.69 -5.69 6.05
N SER A 228 -7.82 -5.69 7.06
CA SER A 228 -7.23 -4.45 7.60
C SER A 228 -5.91 -4.06 6.91
N GLY A 229 -5.31 -4.97 6.13
CA GLY A 229 -4.01 -4.73 5.49
C GLY A 229 -2.81 -4.81 6.43
N ASN A 230 -3.00 -5.18 7.69
CA ASN A 230 -1.94 -5.12 8.70
C ASN A 230 -0.85 -6.17 8.49
N SER A 231 -1.15 -7.34 7.92
CA SER A 231 -0.14 -8.39 7.71
C SER A 231 0.92 -7.97 6.68
N LEU A 232 0.50 -7.36 5.57
CA LEU A 232 1.46 -6.85 4.59
C LEU A 232 2.18 -5.59 5.11
N THR A 233 1.51 -4.78 5.93
CA THR A 233 2.15 -3.64 6.60
C THR A 233 3.30 -4.11 7.49
N VAL A 234 3.12 -5.15 8.32
CA VAL A 234 4.20 -5.74 9.11
C VAL A 234 5.35 -6.23 8.22
N ALA A 235 5.03 -7.00 7.18
CA ALA A 235 6.06 -7.56 6.30
C ALA A 235 6.87 -6.47 5.58
N ALA A 236 6.20 -5.44 5.05
CA ALA A 236 6.84 -4.31 4.38
C ALA A 236 7.68 -3.48 5.36
N THR A 237 7.18 -3.24 6.57
CA THR A 237 7.91 -2.53 7.63
C THR A 237 9.25 -3.18 7.93
N LEU A 238 9.22 -4.47 8.25
CA LEU A 238 10.43 -5.20 8.63
C LEU A 238 11.44 -5.31 7.49
N GLU A 239 10.97 -5.50 6.27
CA GLU A 239 11.86 -5.56 5.10
C GLU A 239 12.47 -4.19 4.80
N THR A 240 11.69 -3.10 4.88
CA THR A 240 12.20 -1.73 4.68
C THR A 240 13.18 -1.34 5.80
N ALA A 241 12.85 -1.64 7.05
CA ALA A 241 13.73 -1.39 8.20
C ALA A 241 15.06 -2.13 8.06
N LYS A 242 15.03 -3.41 7.68
CA LYS A 242 16.22 -4.21 7.40
C LYS A 242 17.09 -3.57 6.31
N GLN A 243 16.50 -3.17 5.19
CA GLN A 243 17.23 -2.50 4.11
C GLN A 243 17.86 -1.19 4.56
N ALA A 244 17.16 -0.40 5.38
CA ALA A 244 17.66 0.87 5.91
C ALA A 244 18.89 0.67 6.81
N VAL A 245 18.81 -0.28 7.76
CA VAL A 245 19.92 -0.59 8.67
C VAL A 245 21.14 -1.10 7.90
N LEU A 246 20.97 -1.99 6.92
CA LEU A 246 22.04 -2.48 6.06
C LEU A 246 22.68 -1.36 5.23
N LYS A 247 21.89 -0.48 4.65
CA LYS A 247 22.39 0.65 3.85
C LYS A 247 23.12 1.70 4.69
N LEU A 248 22.78 1.84 5.97
CA LEU A 248 23.54 2.67 6.92
C LEU A 248 24.82 1.99 7.43
N GLY A 249 25.13 0.77 6.97
CA GLY A 249 26.42 0.13 7.17
C GLY A 249 26.46 -0.96 8.24
N ALA A 250 25.32 -1.44 8.71
CA ALA A 250 25.31 -2.62 9.56
C ALA A 250 25.79 -3.86 8.78
N THR A 251 26.73 -4.60 9.35
CA THR A 251 27.30 -5.81 8.76
C THR A 251 26.74 -7.09 9.39
N ASP A 252 26.32 -7.00 10.64
CA ASP A 252 25.68 -8.08 11.37
C ASP A 252 24.38 -7.58 12.03
N LEU A 253 23.27 -8.13 11.58
CA LEU A 253 21.96 -7.78 12.13
C LEU A 253 21.68 -8.51 13.45
N THR A 254 22.30 -9.66 13.70
CA THR A 254 21.98 -10.49 14.86
C THR A 254 22.44 -9.87 16.17
N SER A 255 23.48 -9.03 16.14
CA SER A 255 23.98 -8.27 17.29
C SER A 255 23.25 -6.94 17.52
N GLY A 256 22.32 -6.57 16.62
CA GLY A 256 21.57 -5.32 16.69
C GLY A 256 20.56 -5.30 17.81
N LYS A 257 20.31 -4.10 18.36
CA LYS A 257 19.24 -3.83 19.33
C LYS A 257 18.07 -3.11 18.67
N ALA A 258 16.87 -3.62 18.87
CA ALA A 258 15.67 -2.98 18.35
C ALA A 258 14.68 -2.62 19.46
N MET A 259 13.94 -1.54 19.24
CA MET A 259 12.82 -1.13 20.07
C MET A 259 11.54 -1.06 19.23
N VAL A 260 10.44 -1.53 19.81
CA VAL A 260 9.11 -1.36 19.22
C VAL A 260 8.25 -0.52 20.15
N VAL A 261 7.89 0.69 19.70
CA VAL A 261 7.00 1.59 20.43
C VAL A 261 5.57 1.39 19.92
N GLY A 262 4.65 1.13 20.84
CA GLY A 262 3.33 0.59 20.50
C GLY A 262 3.31 -0.93 20.37
N ALA A 263 4.25 -1.61 21.06
CA ALA A 263 4.49 -3.06 20.95
C ALA A 263 3.25 -3.93 21.22
N THR A 264 2.27 -3.45 21.98
CA THR A 264 1.04 -4.21 22.31
C THR A 264 -0.10 -3.97 21.29
N GLY A 265 0.14 -3.21 20.24
CA GLY A 265 -0.78 -3.04 19.11
C GLY A 265 -0.71 -4.21 18.12
N SER A 266 -1.67 -4.31 17.19
CA SER A 266 -1.73 -5.42 16.23
C SER A 266 -0.45 -5.53 15.37
N ILE A 267 0.03 -4.43 14.81
CA ILE A 267 1.28 -4.39 14.02
C ILE A 267 2.49 -4.56 14.94
N GLY A 268 2.56 -3.78 16.04
CA GLY A 268 3.71 -3.76 16.95
C GLY A 268 4.01 -5.10 17.58
N SER A 269 2.98 -5.87 17.97
CA SER A 269 3.18 -7.18 18.60
C SER A 269 3.82 -8.19 17.65
N VAL A 270 3.42 -8.19 16.39
CA VAL A 270 3.99 -9.09 15.40
C VAL A 270 5.37 -8.62 14.93
N CYS A 271 5.60 -7.31 14.78
CA CYS A 271 6.95 -6.78 14.56
C CYS A 271 7.89 -7.22 15.68
N SER A 272 7.46 -7.09 16.93
CA SER A 272 8.26 -7.51 18.12
C SER A 272 8.62 -8.99 18.09
N ARG A 273 7.64 -9.87 17.78
CA ARG A 273 7.84 -11.32 17.67
C ARG A 273 8.81 -11.71 16.55
N LEU A 274 8.68 -11.06 15.38
CA LEU A 274 9.57 -11.32 14.24
C LEU A 274 10.98 -10.75 14.44
N LEU A 275 11.09 -9.57 15.08
CA LEU A 275 12.40 -9.01 15.45
C LEU A 275 13.13 -9.89 16.45
N ALA A 276 12.45 -10.41 17.47
CA ALA A 276 13.03 -11.33 18.45
C ALA A 276 13.54 -12.64 17.84
N GLN A 277 13.00 -13.06 16.68
CA GLN A 277 13.54 -14.20 15.93
C GLN A 277 14.81 -13.88 15.14
N ALA A 278 15.06 -12.59 14.85
CA ALA A 278 16.14 -12.15 13.97
C ALA A 278 17.29 -11.43 14.69
N LEU A 279 17.02 -10.84 15.84
CA LEU A 279 17.96 -9.96 16.57
C LEU A 279 18.28 -10.51 17.96
N GLY A 280 19.42 -10.06 18.51
CA GLY A 280 19.86 -10.47 19.87
C GLY A 280 18.99 -9.88 20.98
N GLU A 281 18.52 -8.62 20.82
CA GLU A 281 17.79 -7.92 21.87
C GLU A 281 16.64 -7.08 21.30
N VAL A 282 15.46 -7.20 21.92
CA VAL A 282 14.27 -6.42 21.55
C VAL A 282 13.64 -5.78 22.78
N THR A 283 13.47 -4.46 22.76
CA THR A 283 12.77 -3.68 23.79
C THR A 283 11.33 -3.39 23.37
N LEU A 284 10.38 -3.81 24.18
CA LEU A 284 8.95 -3.61 23.95
C LEU A 284 8.48 -2.40 24.76
N VAL A 285 7.89 -1.41 24.08
CA VAL A 285 7.40 -0.20 24.74
C VAL A 285 5.90 -0.04 24.51
N ALA A 286 5.12 0.07 25.59
CA ALA A 286 3.70 0.39 25.55
C ALA A 286 3.20 0.87 26.93
N PRO A 287 2.09 1.63 27.02
CA PRO A 287 1.65 2.21 28.29
C PRO A 287 1.04 1.19 29.27
N ARG A 288 0.76 -0.04 28.85
CA ARG A 288 0.09 -1.07 29.67
C ARG A 288 1.05 -2.21 30.02
N PRO A 289 1.63 -2.23 31.25
CA PRO A 289 2.64 -3.20 31.64
C PRO A 289 2.14 -4.65 31.63
N GLU A 290 0.88 -4.89 31.98
CA GLU A 290 0.29 -6.24 31.96
C GLU A 290 0.29 -6.88 30.56
N LYS A 291 0.05 -6.07 29.51
CA LYS A 291 0.10 -6.52 28.12
C LYS A 291 1.53 -6.73 27.62
N LEU A 292 2.46 -5.89 28.09
CA LEU A 292 3.89 -6.07 27.80
C LEU A 292 4.42 -7.37 28.38
N ILE A 293 4.07 -7.68 29.64
CA ILE A 293 4.45 -8.94 30.30
C ILE A 293 3.88 -10.15 29.55
N ALA A 294 2.62 -10.08 29.12
CA ALA A 294 2.00 -11.14 28.34
C ALA A 294 2.71 -11.35 27.00
N LEU A 295 2.99 -10.27 26.26
CA LEU A 295 3.71 -10.33 24.98
C LEU A 295 5.15 -10.83 25.16
N LYS A 296 5.86 -10.38 26.20
CA LYS A 296 7.20 -10.88 26.53
C LYS A 296 7.20 -12.39 26.74
N ARG A 297 6.28 -12.92 27.57
CA ARG A 297 6.15 -14.37 27.82
C ARG A 297 5.84 -15.14 26.53
N GLN A 298 5.00 -14.57 25.67
CA GLN A 298 4.70 -15.16 24.36
C GLN A 298 5.95 -15.25 23.49
N ILE A 299 6.74 -14.16 23.40
CA ILE A 299 7.98 -14.13 22.60
C ILE A 299 9.00 -15.14 23.15
N GLU A 300 9.21 -15.19 24.47
CA GLU A 300 10.14 -16.11 25.11
C GLU A 300 9.74 -17.58 24.89
N ALA A 301 8.42 -17.87 24.83
CA ALA A 301 7.92 -19.21 24.51
C ALA A 301 8.10 -19.56 23.01
N GLU A 302 7.90 -18.60 22.10
CA GLU A 302 8.04 -18.81 20.65
C GLU A 302 9.50 -18.84 20.20
N THR A 303 10.37 -18.09 20.87
CA THR A 303 11.79 -17.92 20.55
C THR A 303 12.61 -18.07 21.81
N PRO A 304 12.90 -19.31 22.24
CA PRO A 304 13.75 -19.56 23.43
C PRO A 304 15.13 -18.92 23.23
N GLY A 305 15.56 -18.16 24.24
CA GLY A 305 16.84 -17.44 24.21
C GLY A 305 16.78 -16.00 23.70
N ALA A 306 15.64 -15.52 23.20
CA ALA A 306 15.46 -14.11 22.87
C ALA A 306 15.58 -13.24 24.12
N GLN A 307 16.38 -12.17 24.03
CA GLN A 307 16.48 -11.18 25.10
C GLN A 307 15.41 -10.12 24.91
N VAL A 308 14.42 -10.09 25.80
CA VAL A 308 13.28 -9.20 25.71
C VAL A 308 13.20 -8.29 26.93
N ALA A 309 13.43 -6.99 26.70
CA ALA A 309 13.18 -5.94 27.70
C ALA A 309 11.76 -5.36 27.51
N ILE A 310 11.20 -4.83 28.60
CA ILE A 310 9.90 -4.13 28.56
C ILE A 310 10.02 -2.78 29.25
N ALA A 311 9.35 -1.77 28.70
CA ALA A 311 9.30 -0.42 29.25
C ALA A 311 7.92 0.23 29.01
N THR A 312 7.51 1.09 29.93
CA THR A 312 6.28 1.89 29.76
C THR A 312 6.52 3.21 29.02
N ALA A 313 7.79 3.63 28.92
CA ALA A 313 8.23 4.80 28.18
C ALA A 313 9.54 4.47 27.43
N PRO A 314 9.82 5.07 26.28
CA PRO A 314 10.99 4.75 25.45
C PRO A 314 12.29 5.38 25.94
N ASP A 315 12.22 6.45 26.70
CA ASP A 315 13.29 7.43 26.93
C ASP A 315 14.59 6.89 27.51
N ASP A 316 14.49 5.85 28.36
CA ASP A 316 15.65 5.24 29.01
C ASP A 316 16.41 4.28 28.09
N TYR A 317 15.81 3.84 27.00
CA TYR A 317 16.35 2.83 26.09
C TYR A 317 16.72 3.35 24.72
N VAL A 318 16.15 4.48 24.29
CA VAL A 318 16.31 5.06 22.94
C VAL A 318 17.79 5.20 22.54
N GLY A 319 18.66 5.59 23.49
CA GLY A 319 20.09 5.82 23.26
C GLY A 319 20.91 4.58 22.91
N GLU A 320 20.35 3.38 23.06
CA GLU A 320 21.04 2.12 22.77
C GLU A 320 20.59 1.47 21.45
N MET A 321 19.46 1.93 20.88
CA MET A 321 18.78 1.23 19.80
C MET A 321 19.39 1.52 18.42
N ASP A 322 19.61 0.46 17.65
CA ASP A 322 19.99 0.54 16.22
C ASP A 322 18.77 0.78 15.35
N LEU A 323 17.65 0.14 15.71
CA LEU A 323 16.38 0.20 15.03
C LEU A 323 15.26 0.53 16.00
N ILE A 324 14.44 1.49 15.67
CA ILE A 324 13.22 1.83 16.39
C ILE A 324 12.05 1.73 15.42
N ILE A 325 11.04 0.95 15.77
CA ILE A 325 9.79 0.89 15.00
C ILE A 325 8.70 1.55 15.83
N THR A 326 8.03 2.58 15.27
CA THR A 326 6.90 3.24 15.90
C THR A 326 5.60 2.81 15.25
N THR A 327 4.66 2.36 16.06
CA THR A 327 3.35 1.82 15.62
C THR A 327 2.24 2.33 16.54
N THR A 328 2.32 3.59 16.98
CA THR A 328 1.38 4.10 17.96
C THR A 328 0.12 4.70 17.32
N THR A 329 -0.87 4.94 18.13
CA THR A 329 -2.06 5.72 17.80
C THR A 329 -2.06 7.05 18.57
N ALA A 330 -0.89 7.48 19.03
CA ALA A 330 -0.73 8.73 19.73
C ALA A 330 -1.04 9.91 18.79
N TYR A 331 -1.97 10.75 19.18
CA TYR A 331 -2.33 11.92 18.40
C TYR A 331 -1.84 13.18 19.13
N ASN A 332 -1.02 14.01 18.47
CA ASN A 332 -0.44 15.24 19.03
C ASN A 332 0.36 15.03 20.32
N GLN A 333 1.03 13.89 20.45
CA GLN A 333 1.92 13.59 21.58
C GLN A 333 3.26 13.13 21.03
N ARG A 334 4.36 13.65 21.58
CA ARG A 334 5.70 13.15 21.27
C ARG A 334 5.83 11.73 21.76
N VAL A 335 6.15 10.82 20.84
CA VAL A 335 6.28 9.38 21.09
C VAL A 335 7.70 9.03 21.50
N ILE A 336 8.70 9.69 20.91
CA ILE A 336 10.14 9.50 21.15
C ILE A 336 10.83 10.86 21.18
N ASP A 337 11.76 11.02 22.09
CA ASP A 337 12.73 12.11 22.04
C ASP A 337 13.89 11.73 21.10
N VAL A 338 13.81 12.17 19.85
CA VAL A 338 14.84 11.87 18.83
C VAL A 338 16.23 12.36 19.19
N THR A 339 16.34 13.37 20.09
CA THR A 339 17.64 13.89 20.55
C THR A 339 18.41 12.87 21.37
N LYS A 340 17.73 11.89 21.96
CA LYS A 340 18.33 10.81 22.75
C LYS A 340 18.85 9.64 21.93
N CYS A 341 18.47 9.51 20.66
CA CYS A 341 18.90 8.42 19.79
C CYS A 341 20.43 8.36 19.67
N LYS A 342 20.96 7.16 19.58
CA LYS A 342 22.39 7.00 19.28
C LYS A 342 22.69 7.42 17.84
N PRO A 343 23.95 7.81 17.52
CA PRO A 343 24.32 8.19 16.17
C PRO A 343 24.08 7.06 15.16
N GLY A 344 23.39 7.36 14.05
CA GLY A 344 23.10 6.42 12.98
C GLY A 344 21.95 5.46 13.28
N ALA A 345 21.11 5.73 14.29
CA ALA A 345 19.90 4.96 14.52
C ALA A 345 18.91 5.11 13.36
N VAL A 346 18.14 4.06 13.09
CA VAL A 346 17.04 4.05 12.14
C VAL A 346 15.72 4.08 12.89
N ILE A 347 14.84 5.01 12.55
CA ILE A 347 13.45 5.03 13.01
C ILE A 347 12.55 4.69 11.83
N CYS A 348 11.79 3.62 11.93
CA CYS A 348 10.80 3.22 10.95
C CYS A 348 9.40 3.56 11.48
N ASP A 349 8.83 4.65 10.96
CA ASP A 349 7.54 5.17 11.39
C ASP A 349 6.40 4.57 10.56
N VAL A 350 5.59 3.74 11.21
CA VAL A 350 4.44 3.05 10.61
C VAL A 350 3.14 3.81 10.84
N ALA A 351 3.13 4.71 11.82
CA ALA A 351 1.93 5.43 12.21
C ALA A 351 1.42 6.37 11.12
N ARG A 352 0.12 6.52 11.05
CA ARG A 352 -0.55 7.52 10.19
C ARG A 352 -1.70 8.18 10.96
N PRO A 353 -1.62 9.45 11.36
CA PRO A 353 -0.49 10.39 11.11
C PRO A 353 0.84 9.90 11.68
N PRO A 354 1.98 10.41 11.17
CA PRO A 354 3.31 10.03 11.65
C PRO A 354 3.49 10.29 13.15
N ASP A 355 4.24 9.41 13.81
CA ASP A 355 4.65 9.56 15.22
C ASP A 355 5.82 10.56 15.40
N ILE A 356 6.59 10.79 14.33
CA ILE A 356 7.76 11.69 14.32
C ILE A 356 7.51 12.84 13.34
N ASP A 357 7.68 14.07 13.80
CA ASP A 357 7.57 15.26 12.96
C ASP A 357 8.86 15.53 12.16
N GLU A 358 8.71 16.08 10.94
CA GLU A 358 9.85 16.42 10.05
C GLU A 358 10.83 17.39 10.74
N TRP A 359 10.32 18.39 11.46
CA TRP A 359 11.17 19.36 12.15
C TRP A 359 11.96 18.75 13.31
N GLU A 360 11.39 17.75 14.02
CA GLU A 360 12.09 17.01 15.07
C GLU A 360 13.20 16.14 14.49
N ALA A 361 12.91 15.40 13.41
CA ALA A 361 13.89 14.59 12.71
C ALA A 361 15.06 15.44 12.17
N ALA A 362 14.79 16.67 11.72
CA ALA A 362 15.81 17.60 11.23
C ALA A 362 16.81 18.06 12.31
N LEU A 363 16.49 17.89 13.60
CA LEU A 363 17.41 18.16 14.70
C LEU A 363 18.56 17.15 14.77
N ARG A 364 18.38 15.97 14.17
CA ARG A 364 19.31 14.84 14.21
C ARG A 364 19.52 14.27 12.79
N PRO A 365 20.18 15.00 11.90
CA PRO A 365 20.46 14.56 10.52
C PRO A 365 21.38 13.33 10.42
N ASP A 366 21.99 12.90 11.51
CA ASP A 366 22.75 11.66 11.63
C ASP A 366 21.89 10.41 11.74
N ILE A 367 20.61 10.53 12.16
CA ILE A 367 19.67 9.42 12.21
C ILE A 367 18.82 9.37 10.93
N LEU A 368 18.26 8.22 10.63
CA LEU A 368 17.37 8.02 9.49
C LEU A 368 15.96 7.74 9.95
N VAL A 369 15.05 8.69 9.73
CA VAL A 369 13.61 8.47 9.90
C VAL A 369 13.03 8.09 8.55
N ILE A 370 12.42 6.91 8.44
CA ILE A 370 11.77 6.43 7.22
C ILE A 370 10.30 6.14 7.45
N GLU A 371 9.53 6.43 6.43
CA GLU A 371 8.15 5.98 6.33
C GLU A 371 8.11 4.51 5.93
N SER A 372 7.11 3.79 6.42
CA SER A 372 6.97 2.37 6.14
C SER A 372 5.69 2.05 5.38
N GLY A 373 5.72 0.91 4.69
CA GLY A 373 4.53 0.32 4.11
C GLY A 373 4.16 0.86 2.73
N GLU A 374 5.10 1.40 1.97
CA GLU A 374 4.88 1.83 0.59
C GLU A 374 5.32 0.76 -0.40
N ILE A 375 4.44 0.44 -1.35
CA ILE A 375 4.59 -0.69 -2.26
C ILE A 375 4.27 -0.27 -3.69
N ILE A 376 5.13 -0.64 -4.63
CA ILE A 376 4.86 -0.55 -6.06
C ILE A 376 4.00 -1.74 -6.46
N LEU A 377 2.82 -1.46 -7.00
CA LEU A 377 1.91 -2.47 -7.54
C LEU A 377 2.28 -2.85 -8.98
N PRO A 378 2.20 -4.12 -9.35
CA PRO A 378 2.51 -4.59 -10.69
C PRO A 378 1.41 -4.22 -11.71
N GLY A 379 1.80 -4.11 -12.96
CA GLY A 379 0.96 -3.62 -14.04
C GLY A 379 1.19 -2.13 -14.32
N ASN A 380 0.16 -1.43 -14.67
CA ASN A 380 0.16 0.03 -14.84
C ASN A 380 -1.00 0.63 -14.02
N PRO A 381 -0.90 0.62 -12.68
CA PRO A 381 -1.98 1.06 -11.80
C PRO A 381 -2.27 2.55 -11.95
N ASP A 382 -3.56 2.84 -12.16
CA ASP A 382 -4.14 4.17 -12.08
C ASP A 382 -5.21 4.15 -10.97
N PHE A 383 -5.02 4.98 -9.96
CA PHE A 383 -5.95 5.05 -8.84
C PHE A 383 -7.14 5.99 -9.11
N GLY A 384 -7.10 6.80 -10.17
CA GLY A 384 -8.15 7.78 -10.49
C GLY A 384 -8.37 8.84 -9.39
N PHE A 385 -7.53 8.86 -8.37
CA PHE A 385 -7.53 9.77 -7.23
C PHE A 385 -6.12 9.88 -6.66
N ASP A 386 -5.72 11.09 -6.28
CA ASP A 386 -4.44 11.33 -5.65
C ASP A 386 -4.50 10.88 -4.17
N ILE A 387 -3.80 9.79 -3.86
CA ILE A 387 -3.68 9.24 -2.50
C ILE A 387 -2.44 9.77 -1.75
N GLY A 388 -1.74 10.76 -2.31
CA GLY A 388 -0.55 11.37 -1.73
C GLY A 388 0.74 10.57 -1.91
N LEU A 389 0.77 9.63 -2.87
CA LEU A 389 1.94 8.80 -3.16
C LEU A 389 2.37 8.92 -4.62
N PRO A 390 3.64 8.62 -4.92
CA PRO A 390 4.13 8.60 -6.30
C PRO A 390 3.32 7.64 -7.20
N PRO A 391 3.36 7.84 -8.53
CA PRO A 391 2.69 6.94 -9.46
C PRO A 391 3.01 5.47 -9.21
N GLN A 392 2.02 4.59 -9.38
CA GLN A 392 2.09 3.14 -9.18
C GLN A 392 2.36 2.70 -7.72
N THR A 393 2.49 3.63 -6.80
CA THR A 393 2.77 3.36 -5.39
C THR A 393 1.49 3.40 -4.56
N ALA A 394 1.33 2.44 -3.66
CA ALA A 394 0.21 2.37 -2.73
C ALA A 394 0.70 2.02 -1.32
N TYR A 395 -0.08 2.39 -0.31
CA TYR A 395 0.14 1.92 1.06
C TYR A 395 -0.03 0.41 1.18
N ALA A 396 0.69 -0.23 2.08
CA ALA A 396 0.68 -1.68 2.26
C ALA A 396 -0.73 -2.24 2.52
N CYS A 397 -1.58 -1.52 3.24
CA CYS A 397 -2.96 -1.95 3.49
C CYS A 397 -3.80 -2.02 2.21
N LEU A 398 -3.69 -1.03 1.31
CA LEU A 398 -4.30 -1.08 -0.01
C LEU A 398 -3.68 -2.19 -0.86
N SER A 399 -2.36 -2.32 -0.81
CA SER A 399 -1.61 -3.34 -1.55
C SER A 399 -1.96 -4.77 -1.12
N GLU A 400 -2.22 -5.02 0.19
CA GLU A 400 -2.72 -6.31 0.68
C GLU A 400 -4.08 -6.63 0.06
N THR A 401 -4.99 -5.65 0.04
CA THR A 401 -6.33 -5.85 -0.54
C THR A 401 -6.25 -6.19 -2.03
N ALA A 402 -5.42 -5.45 -2.78
CA ALA A 402 -5.18 -5.74 -4.20
C ALA A 402 -4.51 -7.10 -4.41
N LEU A 403 -3.55 -7.46 -3.55
CA LEU A 403 -2.81 -8.72 -3.60
C LEU A 403 -3.70 -9.94 -3.35
N LEU A 404 -4.58 -9.87 -2.36
CA LEU A 404 -5.58 -10.91 -2.10
C LEU A 404 -6.53 -11.06 -3.30
N ALA A 405 -6.93 -9.94 -3.92
CA ALA A 405 -7.73 -9.97 -5.14
C ALA A 405 -6.94 -10.55 -6.34
N MET A 406 -5.63 -10.29 -6.46
CA MET A 406 -4.76 -10.92 -7.48
C MET A 406 -4.67 -12.44 -7.31
N GLU A 407 -4.61 -12.91 -6.06
CA GLU A 407 -4.62 -14.35 -5.76
C GLU A 407 -6.02 -14.98 -5.93
N GLY A 408 -7.08 -14.16 -5.99
CA GLY A 408 -8.47 -14.64 -6.01
C GLY A 408 -8.97 -15.10 -4.65
N ARG A 409 -8.35 -14.61 -3.59
CA ARG A 409 -8.61 -14.98 -2.21
C ARG A 409 -9.54 -13.97 -1.56
N PHE A 410 -10.78 -14.37 -1.40
CA PHE A 410 -11.87 -13.52 -0.90
C PHE A 410 -12.40 -14.07 0.43
N GLU A 411 -11.58 -13.91 1.46
CA GLU A 411 -11.85 -14.29 2.83
C GLU A 411 -11.37 -13.18 3.78
N ASP A 412 -11.86 -13.17 5.01
CA ASP A 412 -11.41 -12.23 6.03
C ASP A 412 -9.93 -12.42 6.32
N TYR A 413 -9.16 -11.32 6.26
CA TYR A 413 -7.74 -11.37 6.41
C TYR A 413 -7.22 -10.22 7.27
N SER A 414 -6.20 -10.45 8.08
CA SER A 414 -5.57 -9.42 8.93
C SER A 414 -6.53 -8.67 9.87
N ILE A 415 -7.70 -9.23 10.19
CA ILE A 415 -8.67 -8.60 11.10
C ILE A 415 -8.36 -8.92 12.57
N GLY A 416 -8.83 -8.05 13.45
CA GLY A 416 -8.61 -8.18 14.88
C GLY A 416 -7.28 -7.60 15.35
N ARG A 417 -7.09 -7.65 16.68
CA ARG A 417 -5.88 -7.10 17.32
C ARG A 417 -4.74 -8.10 17.39
N GLU A 418 -5.01 -9.38 17.23
CA GLU A 418 -4.03 -10.46 17.28
C GLU A 418 -3.82 -11.01 15.86
N LEU A 419 -2.76 -10.51 15.22
CA LEU A 419 -2.41 -11.00 13.89
C LEU A 419 -1.67 -12.34 13.99
N GLU A 420 -2.02 -13.24 13.10
CA GLU A 420 -1.40 -14.56 13.01
C GLU A 420 -0.08 -14.48 12.23
N LEU A 421 1.01 -14.92 12.87
CA LEU A 421 2.36 -14.86 12.29
C LEU A 421 2.45 -15.60 10.94
N HIS A 422 1.73 -16.70 10.79
CA HIS A 422 1.73 -17.48 9.55
C HIS A 422 1.08 -16.69 8.40
N LYS A 423 0.03 -15.89 8.65
CA LYS A 423 -0.60 -15.01 7.65
C LYS A 423 0.36 -13.92 7.18
N VAL A 424 1.17 -13.35 8.07
CA VAL A 424 2.21 -12.38 7.70
C VAL A 424 3.26 -13.01 6.79
N LYS A 425 3.72 -14.23 7.12
CA LYS A 425 4.66 -14.97 6.27
C LYS A 425 4.04 -15.37 4.92
N GLU A 426 2.77 -15.70 4.92
CA GLU A 426 2.02 -16.07 3.71
C GLU A 426 1.83 -14.87 2.78
N ILE A 427 1.32 -13.75 3.28
CA ILE A 427 1.11 -12.56 2.46
C ILE A 427 2.41 -12.04 1.86
N TYR A 428 3.54 -12.19 2.56
CA TYR A 428 4.86 -11.84 2.01
C TYR A 428 5.31 -12.78 0.89
N ARG A 429 4.96 -14.08 0.93
CA ARG A 429 5.18 -14.99 -0.21
C ARG A 429 4.33 -14.59 -1.40
N LEU A 430 3.06 -14.25 -1.18
CA LEU A 430 2.16 -13.74 -2.23
C LEU A 430 2.67 -12.43 -2.82
N PHE A 431 3.17 -11.51 -1.99
CA PHE A 431 3.81 -10.26 -2.42
C PHE A 431 4.92 -10.52 -3.45
N LYS A 432 5.83 -11.44 -3.16
CA LYS A 432 6.89 -11.84 -4.10
C LYS A 432 6.32 -12.55 -5.33
N LYS A 433 5.38 -13.48 -5.15
CA LYS A 433 4.74 -14.24 -6.23
C LYS A 433 4.13 -13.32 -7.27
N HIS A 434 3.34 -12.35 -6.86
CA HIS A 434 2.60 -11.48 -7.77
C HIS A 434 3.41 -10.31 -8.32
N GLY A 435 4.67 -10.17 -7.92
CA GLY A 435 5.61 -9.16 -8.46
C GLY A 435 5.45 -7.76 -7.86
N LEU A 436 4.87 -7.65 -6.66
CA LEU A 436 4.91 -6.42 -5.90
C LEU A 436 6.34 -6.11 -5.45
N LYS A 437 6.67 -4.84 -5.28
CA LYS A 437 8.00 -4.40 -4.83
C LYS A 437 7.85 -3.31 -3.78
N LEU A 438 8.82 -3.19 -2.87
CA LEU A 438 8.91 -2.02 -2.00
C LEU A 438 9.18 -0.78 -2.86
N ALA A 439 8.56 0.35 -2.53
CA ALA A 439 8.69 1.61 -3.27
C ALA A 439 10.02 2.34 -3.02
N GLY A 440 10.91 1.75 -2.24
CA GLY A 440 12.14 2.39 -1.76
C GLY A 440 11.95 2.98 -0.37
N MET A 441 12.95 3.72 0.09
CA MET A 441 12.88 4.43 1.36
C MET A 441 12.44 5.86 1.12
N ARG A 442 11.41 6.29 1.83
CA ARG A 442 10.97 7.68 1.87
C ARG A 442 11.11 8.23 3.28
N SER A 443 11.36 9.50 3.36
CA SER A 443 11.45 10.27 4.61
C SER A 443 10.72 11.59 4.38
N PHE A 444 9.60 11.80 5.05
CA PHE A 444 8.77 13.01 4.93
C PHE A 444 8.46 13.38 3.47
N ASP A 445 7.82 12.45 2.76
CA ASP A 445 7.42 12.59 1.35
C ASP A 445 8.57 12.67 0.32
N LYS A 446 9.84 12.55 0.74
CA LYS A 446 11.02 12.60 -0.15
C LYS A 446 11.73 11.25 -0.22
N TYR A 447 12.17 10.86 -1.41
CA TYR A 447 13.01 9.66 -1.55
C TYR A 447 14.37 9.88 -0.92
N VAL A 448 14.82 8.90 -0.14
CA VAL A 448 16.17 8.87 0.45
C VAL A 448 17.13 8.35 -0.61
N THR A 449 18.05 9.21 -1.03
CA THR A 449 19.07 8.86 -2.03
C THR A 449 20.27 8.16 -1.39
N ASP A 450 21.10 7.50 -2.21
CA ASP A 450 22.35 6.90 -1.72
C ASP A 450 23.34 7.98 -1.23
N ALA A 451 23.27 9.20 -1.77
CA ALA A 451 24.04 10.36 -1.28
C ALA A 451 23.60 10.77 0.12
N ASP A 452 22.27 10.81 0.39
CA ASP A 452 21.73 11.11 1.72
C ASP A 452 22.15 10.06 2.75
N LEU A 453 22.14 8.78 2.37
CA LEU A 453 22.57 7.68 3.23
C LEU A 453 24.07 7.78 3.54
N THR A 454 24.88 8.10 2.54
CA THR A 454 26.34 8.29 2.70
C THR A 454 26.63 9.44 3.65
N ALA A 455 25.97 10.60 3.47
CA ALA A 455 26.16 11.77 4.33
C ALA A 455 25.77 11.47 5.78
N ARG A 456 24.64 10.79 6.00
CA ARG A 456 24.18 10.37 7.34
C ARG A 456 25.16 9.42 8.01
N ARG A 457 25.65 8.42 7.26
CA ARG A 457 26.64 7.47 7.75
C ARG A 457 27.93 8.16 8.17
N HIS A 458 28.49 9.04 7.33
CA HIS A 458 29.68 9.80 7.66
C HIS A 458 29.52 10.65 8.93
N LEU A 459 28.37 11.33 9.07
CA LEU A 459 28.09 12.12 10.27
C LEU A 459 27.95 11.21 11.50
N ALA A 460 27.22 10.10 11.39
CA ALA A 460 27.06 9.15 12.48
C ALA A 460 28.41 8.56 12.92
N ASP A 461 29.28 8.21 11.97
CA ASP A 461 30.61 7.67 12.26
C ASP A 461 31.50 8.71 12.96
N ALA A 462 31.45 9.97 12.52
CA ALA A 462 32.16 11.07 13.19
C ALA A 462 31.69 11.31 14.62
N LEU A 463 30.37 11.24 14.86
CA LEU A 463 29.80 11.39 16.21
C LEU A 463 30.09 10.20 17.12
N ARG A 464 30.21 8.98 16.56
CA ARG A 464 30.63 7.78 17.32
C ARG A 464 32.10 7.85 17.70
N ALA A 465 32.95 8.41 16.83
CA ALA A 465 34.40 8.52 17.06
C ALA A 465 34.76 9.57 18.14
N ASP A 466 33.92 10.59 18.35
CA ASP A 466 34.14 11.66 19.34
C ASP A 466 32.94 11.80 20.31
N PRO A 467 32.95 11.12 21.46
CA PRO A 467 31.88 11.18 22.45
C PRO A 467 31.65 12.58 23.05
N GLU A 468 32.65 13.46 23.07
CA GLU A 468 32.47 14.83 23.57
C GLU A 468 31.78 15.70 22.53
N HIS A 469 32.12 15.54 21.26
CA HIS A 469 31.43 16.18 20.16
C HIS A 469 29.96 15.70 20.14
N PHE A 470 29.70 14.41 20.30
CA PHE A 470 28.33 13.88 20.35
C PHE A 470 27.53 14.49 21.50
N ARG A 471 28.08 14.60 22.72
CA ARG A 471 27.38 15.23 23.85
C ARG A 471 27.00 16.69 23.55
N ARG A 472 27.91 17.47 22.96
CA ARG A 472 27.64 18.86 22.56
C ARG A 472 26.56 18.94 21.49
N TYR A 473 26.64 18.07 20.49
CA TYR A 473 25.68 17.96 19.39
C TYR A 473 24.27 17.60 19.93
N GLN A 474 24.21 16.63 20.82
CA GLN A 474 22.95 16.24 21.48
C GLN A 474 22.37 17.35 22.36
N ALA A 475 23.23 18.08 23.11
CA ALA A 475 22.77 19.21 23.92
C ALA A 475 22.20 20.34 23.07
N GLU A 476 22.80 20.65 21.93
CA GLU A 476 22.28 21.63 20.97
C GLU A 476 20.94 21.18 20.37
N ALA A 477 20.80 19.91 19.99
CA ALA A 477 19.55 19.37 19.50
C ALA A 477 18.43 19.46 20.56
N ARG A 478 18.72 19.16 21.82
CA ARG A 478 17.78 19.31 22.93
C ARG A 478 17.35 20.76 23.16
N ARG A 479 18.29 21.68 23.08
CA ARG A 479 17.99 23.12 23.20
C ARG A 479 17.02 23.56 22.10
N LYS A 480 17.29 23.21 20.86
CA LYS A 480 16.42 23.52 19.73
C LYS A 480 15.04 22.85 19.84
N LEU A 481 14.99 21.63 20.36
CA LEU A 481 13.73 20.93 20.63
C LEU A 481 12.87 21.70 21.63
N ALA A 482 13.46 22.14 22.75
CA ALA A 482 12.77 22.93 23.77
C ALA A 482 12.29 24.30 23.25
N GLU A 483 13.09 24.96 22.40
CA GLU A 483 12.71 26.21 21.74
C GLU A 483 11.53 26.01 20.77
N GLY A 484 11.55 24.93 20.01
CA GLY A 484 10.44 24.56 19.11
C GLY A 484 9.14 24.29 19.87
N ASP A 485 9.21 23.56 20.97
CA ASP A 485 8.06 23.29 21.84
C ASP A 485 7.46 24.56 22.44
N ALA A 486 8.31 25.47 22.92
CA ALA A 486 7.88 26.76 23.43
C ALA A 486 7.18 27.62 22.35
N HIS A 487 7.68 27.54 21.11
CA HIS A 487 7.06 28.24 19.98
C HIS A 487 5.67 27.67 19.64
N LEU A 488 5.54 26.35 19.56
CA LEU A 488 4.27 25.66 19.29
C LEU A 488 3.24 25.95 20.37
N ALA A 489 3.61 25.86 21.65
CA ALA A 489 2.74 26.18 22.77
C ALA A 489 2.23 27.64 22.73
N ASN A 490 3.07 28.57 22.30
CA ASN A 490 2.69 30.00 22.15
C ASN A 490 1.73 30.20 20.95
N VAL A 491 1.89 29.46 19.86
CA VAL A 491 0.96 29.50 18.70
C VAL A 491 -0.41 28.93 19.09
N ASP A 492 -0.45 27.83 19.81
CA ASP A 492 -1.69 27.20 20.24
C ASP A 492 -2.43 28.04 21.31
N SER A 493 -1.72 28.67 22.22
CA SER A 493 -2.32 29.58 23.20
C SER A 493 -2.95 30.81 22.54
N LYS A 494 -2.37 31.35 21.47
CA LYS A 494 -2.94 32.44 20.67
C LYS A 494 -4.17 32.00 19.84
N ARG A 495 -4.25 30.72 19.42
CA ARG A 495 -5.40 30.14 18.72
C ARG A 495 -6.56 29.79 19.66
N ALA A 496 -6.26 29.46 20.91
CA ALA A 496 -7.24 29.05 21.91
C ALA A 496 -8.06 30.22 22.52
N ASN A 497 -7.77 31.48 22.16
CA ASN A 497 -8.46 32.65 22.67
C ASN A 497 -9.25 33.42 21.58
N PRO A 498 -10.35 32.87 21.03
CA PRO A 498 -11.31 33.64 20.28
C PRO A 498 -12.34 34.16 21.26
N THR A 499 -12.26 35.45 21.61
CA THR A 499 -13.41 36.21 22.13
C THR A 499 -14.48 36.26 21.05
N VAL A 500 -15.31 35.24 20.97
CA VAL A 500 -16.49 35.21 20.10
C VAL A 500 -17.72 35.08 20.96
N ALA A 501 -18.51 36.16 20.99
CA ALA A 501 -19.83 36.15 21.58
C ALA A 501 -20.73 35.11 20.89
N PRO A 502 -21.44 34.33 21.69
CA PRO A 502 -22.05 33.13 21.15
C PRO A 502 -23.39 33.36 20.51
N TRP A 503 -24.18 32.80 20.06
CA TRP A 503 -25.59 32.53 19.79
C TRP A 503 -26.41 33.42 18.84
N ARG A 504 -25.93 34.53 18.33
CA ARG A 504 -26.64 35.24 17.23
C ARG A 504 -26.35 34.69 15.82
N THR A 505 -25.31 33.88 15.67
CA THR A 505 -24.87 33.26 14.38
C THR A 505 -25.53 31.93 14.06
N TYR A 506 -26.20 31.30 15.00
CA TYR A 506 -26.72 29.92 14.83
C TYR A 506 -27.90 29.81 13.86
N GLY A 507 -28.73 30.87 13.73
CA GLY A 507 -29.89 30.85 12.84
C GLY A 507 -29.56 30.80 11.33
N TRP A 508 -28.47 31.45 10.92
CA TRP A 508 -28.07 31.50 9.52
C TRP A 508 -27.27 30.26 9.08
N MET A 509 -26.62 29.59 10.02
CA MET A 509 -25.84 28.39 9.75
C MET A 509 -26.69 27.15 9.51
N THR A 510 -27.79 26.98 10.25
CA THR A 510 -28.75 25.89 10.00
C THR A 510 -29.39 26.04 8.62
N LEU A 511 -29.66 27.25 8.17
CA LEU A 511 -30.19 27.52 6.83
C LEU A 511 -29.17 27.20 5.73
N GLY A 512 -27.89 27.54 5.95
CA GLY A 512 -26.79 27.26 5.02
C GLY A 512 -26.52 25.75 4.87
N LEU A 513 -26.57 24.98 5.95
CA LEU A 513 -26.41 23.53 5.92
C LEU A 513 -27.59 22.81 5.25
N LEU A 514 -28.81 23.31 5.42
CA LEU A 514 -30.00 22.80 4.73
C LEU A 514 -29.94 23.08 3.22
N VAL A 515 -29.45 24.25 2.82
CA VAL A 515 -29.23 24.60 1.41
C VAL A 515 -28.12 23.73 0.80
N LEU A 516 -27.04 23.47 1.53
CA LEU A 516 -25.97 22.60 1.07
C LEU A 516 -26.44 21.13 0.91
N ALA A 517 -27.25 20.63 1.86
CA ALA A 517 -27.86 19.30 1.79
C ALA A 517 -28.85 19.19 0.62
N PHE A 518 -29.55 20.28 0.29
CA PHE A 518 -30.45 20.36 -0.86
C PHE A 518 -29.70 20.39 -2.20
N LEU A 519 -28.57 21.09 -2.27
CA LEU A 519 -27.72 21.18 -3.47
C LEU A 519 -26.93 19.89 -3.74
N LEU A 520 -26.65 19.10 -2.68
CA LEU A 520 -25.96 17.81 -2.77
C LEU A 520 -26.90 16.62 -3.00
N ARG A 521 -28.22 16.82 -3.06
CA ARG A 521 -29.17 15.75 -3.43
C ARG A 521 -28.86 15.25 -4.84
N PRO A 522 -28.61 13.95 -5.05
CA PRO A 522 -28.44 13.42 -6.39
C PRO A 522 -29.75 13.67 -7.16
N ARG A 523 -29.66 14.40 -8.26
CA ARG A 523 -30.78 14.56 -9.18
C ARG A 523 -31.18 13.17 -9.64
N ARG A 524 -32.33 12.70 -9.21
CA ARG A 524 -32.97 11.50 -9.77
C ARG A 524 -33.12 11.76 -11.28
N LYS A 525 -32.37 11.02 -12.10
CA LYS A 525 -32.66 10.93 -13.53
C LYS A 525 -34.07 10.38 -13.67
N GLN A 526 -34.98 11.17 -14.19
CA GLN A 526 -36.27 10.66 -14.63
C GLN A 526 -36.02 9.60 -15.70
N PRO A 527 -36.79 8.48 -15.69
CA PRO A 527 -36.72 7.51 -16.77
C PRO A 527 -37.20 8.21 -18.06
N ILE A 528 -36.37 8.20 -19.10
CA ILE A 528 -36.74 8.60 -20.43
C ILE A 528 -37.79 7.58 -20.89
N SER A 529 -39.03 7.99 -20.96
CA SER A 529 -40.11 7.21 -21.55
C SER A 529 -39.78 6.98 -23.03
N ALA A 530 -39.73 5.74 -23.45
CA ALA A 530 -39.67 5.29 -24.82
C ALA A 530 -41.01 5.61 -25.50
N ILE A 531 -41.16 6.81 -26.06
CA ILE A 531 -42.15 7.16 -27.08
C ILE A 531 -41.55 8.28 -27.91
N ASN A 532 -41.09 7.92 -29.11
CA ASN A 532 -41.02 8.66 -30.36
C ASN A 532 -39.82 8.25 -31.21
N ILE A 533 -39.85 7.02 -31.72
CA ILE A 533 -39.19 6.66 -32.97
C ILE A 533 -40.27 6.02 -33.83
N LEU A 534 -41.01 6.84 -34.52
CA LEU A 534 -41.79 6.50 -35.71
C LEU A 534 -42.38 7.81 -36.27
N ARG A 535 -41.64 8.43 -37.18
CA ARG A 535 -42.08 9.29 -38.29
C ARG A 535 -40.92 10.19 -38.70
N MET A 536 -40.28 9.78 -39.77
CA MET A 536 -40.02 10.62 -40.96
C MET A 536 -39.22 9.76 -41.94
N SER A 537 -39.98 9.04 -42.74
CA SER A 537 -39.63 8.76 -44.14
C SER A 537 -40.46 9.74 -44.92
N ASP A 538 -39.78 10.69 -45.58
CA ASP A 538 -40.00 11.17 -46.93
C ASP A 538 -38.76 12.01 -47.30
#